data_046acb7901d32d2bd13a156c24714048
#
_entry.id   046acb7901d32d2bd13a156c24714048
#
_cell.length_a   1.000
_cell.length_b   1.000
_cell.length_c   1.000
_cell.angle_alpha   90.00
_cell.angle_beta   90.00
_cell.angle_gamma   90.00
#
_symmetry.space_group_name_H-M   'P 1'
#
loop_
_entity.id
_entity.type
_entity.pdbx_description
1 polymer ?
#
loop_
_entity_poly.entity_id
_entity_poly.type
_entity_poly.pdbx_seq_one_letter_code
_entity_poly.pdbx_strand_id
1 'polypeptide(L)'
;MSVDENIRQRIDTLLASDRVVLFMKGTREQPQCGFSATTVGILDALVPNYVTVNVLEDPEIREGIKSYSDWPTIPQLYINNEFTGGCDVVKQLFNSGGLHEALGMDAPDRTPPEIEISDAAAEVMRNALSGQPGMAVHLSIDGRWQHNFALGPAEGHEVKAACNGVEILLDVGSAQKARGLKVDMVETLQGTGFEIKNPNAPSAGVEA
;
A
#
# COMPACT_ATOMS: atom_id res chain seq x y z
N MET A 1 -30.20 -3.37 -9.49
CA MET A 1 -30.49 -3.88 -10.87
C MET A 1 -29.78 -5.22 -10.99
N SER A 2 -30.44 -6.26 -11.51
CA SER A 2 -29.78 -7.54 -11.76
C SER A 2 -28.79 -7.40 -12.90
N VAL A 3 -27.59 -8.01 -12.75
CA VAL A 3 -26.61 -8.12 -13.85
C VAL A 3 -27.25 -8.94 -14.98
N ASP A 4 -27.07 -8.51 -16.23
CA ASP A 4 -27.45 -9.29 -17.39
C ASP A 4 -26.79 -10.68 -17.34
N GLU A 5 -27.54 -11.74 -17.70
CA GLU A 5 -27.07 -13.13 -17.54
C GLU A 5 -25.81 -13.43 -18.36
N ASN A 6 -25.69 -12.84 -19.56
CA ASN A 6 -24.51 -13.00 -20.41
C ASN A 6 -23.27 -12.34 -19.74
N ILE A 7 -23.46 -11.13 -19.20
CA ILE A 7 -22.38 -10.42 -18.50
C ILE A 7 -21.98 -11.18 -17.23
N ARG A 8 -22.93 -11.74 -16.50
CA ARG A 8 -22.68 -12.60 -15.33
C ARG A 8 -21.80 -13.80 -15.71
N GLN A 9 -22.14 -14.55 -16.75
CA GLN A 9 -21.36 -15.69 -17.21
C GLN A 9 -19.95 -15.31 -17.63
N ARG A 10 -19.79 -14.16 -18.27
CA ARG A 10 -18.46 -13.63 -18.62
C ARG A 10 -17.63 -13.32 -17.37
N ILE A 11 -18.23 -12.67 -16.37
CA ILE A 11 -17.57 -12.37 -15.09
C ILE A 11 -17.19 -13.67 -14.39
N ASP A 12 -18.10 -14.63 -14.28
CA ASP A 12 -17.83 -15.93 -13.65
C ASP A 12 -16.67 -16.66 -14.33
N THR A 13 -16.57 -16.59 -15.66
CA THR A 13 -15.46 -17.15 -16.44
C THR A 13 -14.15 -16.46 -16.13
N LEU A 14 -14.13 -15.13 -16.00
CA LEU A 14 -12.96 -14.36 -15.63
C LEU A 14 -12.51 -14.69 -14.20
N LEU A 15 -13.44 -14.79 -13.26
CA LEU A 15 -13.16 -15.14 -11.87
C LEU A 15 -12.61 -16.56 -11.74
N ALA A 16 -13.10 -17.51 -12.55
CA ALA A 16 -12.62 -18.88 -12.57
C ALA A 16 -11.24 -19.06 -13.24
N SER A 17 -10.69 -18.02 -13.87
CA SER A 17 -9.42 -18.11 -14.61
C SER A 17 -8.18 -18.19 -13.72
N ASP A 18 -8.26 -17.68 -12.50
CA ASP A 18 -7.18 -17.76 -11.52
C ASP A 18 -7.73 -17.62 -10.09
N ARG A 19 -6.95 -18.03 -9.12
CA ARG A 19 -7.27 -17.87 -7.70
C ARG A 19 -7.37 -16.40 -7.28
N VAL A 20 -6.57 -15.52 -7.89
CA VAL A 20 -6.52 -14.08 -7.60
C VAL A 20 -6.79 -13.31 -8.87
N VAL A 21 -7.91 -12.58 -8.90
CA VAL A 21 -8.34 -11.78 -10.05
C VAL A 21 -8.54 -10.34 -9.63
N LEU A 22 -7.91 -9.42 -10.34
CA LEU A 22 -8.03 -7.98 -10.11
C LEU A 22 -8.67 -7.29 -11.30
N PHE A 23 -9.88 -6.77 -11.11
CA PHE A 23 -10.49 -5.83 -12.07
C PHE A 23 -9.92 -4.43 -11.82
N MET A 24 -9.26 -3.85 -12.82
CA MET A 24 -8.51 -2.61 -12.67
C MET A 24 -8.61 -1.69 -13.90
N LYS A 25 -8.16 -0.46 -13.76
CA LYS A 25 -8.01 0.48 -14.87
C LYS A 25 -6.58 0.45 -15.38
N GLY A 26 -6.39 0.07 -16.65
CA GLY A 26 -5.11 -0.19 -17.28
C GLY A 26 -4.64 -1.62 -17.07
N THR A 27 -3.35 -1.87 -17.29
CA THR A 27 -2.71 -3.19 -17.09
C THR A 27 -1.84 -3.19 -15.83
N ARG A 28 -1.34 -4.37 -15.43
CA ARG A 28 -0.42 -4.53 -14.30
C ARG A 28 0.84 -3.67 -14.48
N GLU A 29 1.39 -3.64 -15.70
CA GLU A 29 2.60 -2.90 -16.06
C GLU A 29 2.34 -1.40 -16.23
N GLN A 30 1.11 -1.03 -16.64
CA GLN A 30 0.70 0.36 -16.89
C GLN A 30 -0.68 0.66 -16.28
N PRO A 31 -0.78 0.76 -14.95
CA PRO A 31 -2.02 1.17 -14.31
C PRO A 31 -2.39 2.61 -14.69
N GLN A 32 -3.65 2.83 -15.09
CA GLN A 32 -4.17 4.15 -15.49
C GLN A 32 -4.96 4.85 -14.38
N CYS A 33 -4.78 4.41 -13.12
CA CYS A 33 -5.44 5.00 -11.97
C CYS A 33 -4.58 4.75 -10.73
N GLY A 34 -4.39 5.76 -9.88
CA GLY A 34 -3.60 5.64 -8.66
C GLY A 34 -4.08 4.54 -7.72
N PHE A 35 -5.39 4.37 -7.57
CA PHE A 35 -5.96 3.27 -6.77
C PHE A 35 -5.63 1.89 -7.35
N SER A 36 -5.67 1.74 -8.68
CA SER A 36 -5.26 0.50 -9.35
C SER A 36 -3.76 0.25 -9.17
N ALA A 37 -2.93 1.28 -9.32
CA ALA A 37 -1.48 1.17 -9.10
C ALA A 37 -1.13 0.76 -7.67
N THR A 38 -1.82 1.31 -6.68
CA THR A 38 -1.63 0.93 -5.27
C THR A 38 -1.99 -0.53 -5.04
N THR A 39 -3.14 -0.99 -5.57
CA THR A 39 -3.57 -2.39 -5.40
C THR A 39 -2.62 -3.36 -6.10
N VAL A 40 -2.15 -3.02 -7.32
CA VAL A 40 -1.11 -3.78 -8.03
C VAL A 40 0.17 -3.88 -7.19
N GLY A 41 0.66 -2.76 -6.64
CA GLY A 41 1.87 -2.75 -5.83
C GLY A 41 1.77 -3.61 -4.57
N ILE A 42 0.59 -3.69 -3.95
CA ILE A 42 0.34 -4.59 -2.81
C ILE A 42 0.38 -6.06 -3.26
N LEU A 43 -0.32 -6.39 -4.36
CA LEU A 43 -0.36 -7.76 -4.86
C LEU A 43 1.01 -8.24 -5.37
N ASP A 44 1.76 -7.39 -6.06
CA ASP A 44 3.12 -7.69 -6.54
C ASP A 44 4.09 -8.01 -5.41
N ALA A 45 3.88 -7.43 -4.23
CA ALA A 45 4.68 -7.73 -3.05
C ALA A 45 4.35 -9.09 -2.41
N LEU A 46 3.16 -9.66 -2.68
CA LEU A 46 2.66 -10.87 -2.03
C LEU A 46 2.62 -12.10 -2.95
N VAL A 47 2.19 -11.91 -4.19
CA VAL A 47 1.95 -13.03 -5.11
C VAL A 47 2.67 -12.81 -6.44
N PRO A 48 3.40 -13.81 -6.94
CA PRO A 48 4.17 -13.67 -8.18
C PRO A 48 3.27 -13.55 -9.41
N ASN A 49 2.13 -14.24 -9.40
CA ASN A 49 1.20 -14.30 -10.52
C ASN A 49 -0.24 -14.13 -10.05
N TYR A 50 -1.01 -13.38 -10.80
CA TYR A 50 -2.45 -13.19 -10.67
C TYR A 50 -3.01 -12.63 -11.99
N VAL A 51 -4.31 -12.79 -12.21
CA VAL A 51 -4.96 -12.29 -13.43
C VAL A 51 -5.43 -10.85 -13.20
N THR A 52 -5.19 -10.00 -14.19
CA THR A 52 -5.75 -8.63 -14.23
C THR A 52 -6.73 -8.49 -15.38
N VAL A 53 -7.83 -7.80 -15.14
CA VAL A 53 -8.86 -7.48 -16.14
C VAL A 53 -8.89 -5.97 -16.30
N ASN A 54 -8.48 -5.48 -17.49
CA ASN A 54 -8.54 -4.05 -17.81
C ASN A 54 -9.97 -3.64 -18.15
N VAL A 55 -10.69 -3.08 -17.21
CA VAL A 55 -12.08 -2.66 -17.41
C VAL A 55 -12.25 -1.44 -18.33
N LEU A 56 -11.17 -0.81 -18.77
CA LEU A 56 -11.24 0.30 -19.74
C LEU A 56 -11.44 -0.21 -21.17
N GLU A 57 -11.07 -1.47 -21.43
CA GLU A 57 -11.23 -2.11 -22.73
C GLU A 57 -12.60 -2.76 -22.92
N ASP A 58 -13.35 -2.95 -21.81
CA ASP A 58 -14.66 -3.60 -21.81
C ASP A 58 -15.66 -2.84 -20.92
N PRO A 59 -16.42 -1.90 -21.50
CA PRO A 59 -17.42 -1.13 -20.76
C PRO A 59 -18.54 -1.98 -20.14
N GLU A 60 -18.89 -3.12 -20.76
CA GLU A 60 -19.94 -4.02 -20.24
C GLU A 60 -19.43 -4.73 -18.98
N ILE A 61 -18.21 -5.26 -18.99
CA ILE A 61 -17.57 -5.83 -17.81
C ILE A 61 -17.37 -4.76 -16.74
N ARG A 62 -16.99 -3.54 -17.13
CA ARG A 62 -16.81 -2.43 -16.17
C ARG A 62 -18.08 -2.12 -15.38
N GLU A 63 -19.22 -2.03 -16.04
CA GLU A 63 -20.49 -1.75 -15.34
C GLU A 63 -21.05 -3.02 -14.70
N GLY A 64 -20.89 -4.17 -15.36
CA GLY A 64 -21.33 -5.47 -14.85
C GLY A 64 -20.67 -5.85 -13.53
N ILE A 65 -19.36 -5.69 -13.40
CA ILE A 65 -18.62 -6.08 -12.17
C ILE A 65 -19.04 -5.24 -10.95
N LYS A 66 -19.43 -3.97 -11.15
CA LYS A 66 -19.93 -3.12 -10.07
C LYS A 66 -21.28 -3.61 -9.56
N SER A 67 -22.16 -4.02 -10.49
CA SER A 67 -23.47 -4.58 -10.14
C SER A 67 -23.35 -6.02 -9.60
N TYR A 68 -22.34 -6.77 -10.05
CA TYR A 68 -22.06 -8.14 -9.61
C TYR A 68 -21.67 -8.21 -8.13
N SER A 69 -20.79 -7.29 -7.70
CA SER A 69 -20.30 -7.20 -6.32
C SER A 69 -21.13 -6.29 -5.41
N ASP A 70 -22.11 -5.56 -5.96
CA ASP A 70 -22.76 -4.43 -5.30
C ASP A 70 -21.74 -3.38 -4.78
N TRP A 71 -20.66 -3.16 -5.56
CA TRP A 71 -19.57 -2.27 -5.21
C TRP A 71 -19.29 -1.27 -6.34
N PRO A 72 -19.40 0.06 -6.09
CA PRO A 72 -19.49 1.05 -7.18
C PRO A 72 -18.15 1.42 -7.82
N THR A 73 -17.03 1.05 -7.22
CA THR A 73 -15.70 1.55 -7.63
C THR A 73 -14.77 0.46 -8.16
N ILE A 74 -13.76 0.87 -8.90
CA ILE A 74 -12.65 0.07 -9.42
C ILE A 74 -11.34 0.68 -8.83
N PRO A 75 -10.39 -0.15 -8.38
CA PRO A 75 -10.24 -1.59 -8.58
C PRO A 75 -11.15 -2.43 -7.69
N GLN A 76 -11.31 -3.73 -8.07
CA GLN A 76 -11.98 -4.75 -7.28
C GLN A 76 -11.14 -6.02 -7.29
N LEU A 77 -10.77 -6.48 -6.08
CA LEU A 77 -10.01 -7.71 -5.88
C LEU A 77 -10.95 -8.87 -5.54
N TYR A 78 -10.69 -10.01 -6.16
CA TYR A 78 -11.33 -11.29 -5.87
C TYR A 78 -10.27 -12.33 -5.53
N ILE A 79 -10.51 -13.11 -4.48
CA ILE A 79 -9.67 -14.22 -4.06
C ILE A 79 -10.56 -15.46 -3.92
N ASN A 80 -10.21 -16.55 -4.58
CA ASN A 80 -11.01 -17.78 -4.62
C ASN A 80 -12.46 -17.54 -5.09
N ASN A 81 -12.66 -16.67 -6.09
CA ASN A 81 -13.96 -16.22 -6.61
C ASN A 81 -14.81 -15.38 -5.64
N GLU A 82 -14.29 -15.03 -4.47
CA GLU A 82 -14.97 -14.21 -3.49
C GLU A 82 -14.50 -12.76 -3.56
N PHE A 83 -15.45 -11.82 -3.52
CA PHE A 83 -15.15 -10.40 -3.49
C PHE A 83 -14.43 -10.03 -2.21
N THR A 84 -13.20 -9.57 -2.32
CA THR A 84 -12.37 -9.17 -1.19
C THR A 84 -12.51 -7.68 -0.88
N GLY A 85 -12.57 -6.82 -1.90
CA GLY A 85 -12.75 -5.38 -1.70
C GLY A 85 -12.15 -4.50 -2.78
N GLY A 86 -12.33 -3.20 -2.60
CA GLY A 86 -11.65 -2.14 -3.37
C GLY A 86 -10.30 -1.78 -2.75
N CYS A 87 -9.61 -0.76 -3.31
CA CYS A 87 -8.26 -0.35 -2.90
C CYS A 87 -8.11 -0.13 -1.39
N ASP A 88 -9.04 0.57 -0.75
CA ASP A 88 -8.92 0.91 0.68
C ASP A 88 -9.07 -0.34 1.56
N VAL A 89 -10.00 -1.25 1.21
CA VAL A 89 -10.16 -2.53 1.90
C VAL A 89 -8.92 -3.40 1.73
N VAL A 90 -8.36 -3.46 0.52
CA VAL A 90 -7.11 -4.22 0.25
C VAL A 90 -5.93 -3.67 1.05
N LYS A 91 -5.79 -2.34 1.15
CA LYS A 91 -4.78 -1.69 2.01
C LYS A 91 -4.97 -2.06 3.48
N GLN A 92 -6.21 -1.97 3.98
CA GLN A 92 -6.54 -2.33 5.35
C GLN A 92 -6.23 -3.80 5.65
N LEU A 93 -6.64 -4.72 4.76
CA LEU A 93 -6.35 -6.14 4.89
C LEU A 93 -4.86 -6.44 4.82
N PHE A 94 -4.10 -5.76 3.94
CA PHE A 94 -2.64 -5.88 3.89
C PHE A 94 -2.00 -5.45 5.21
N ASN A 95 -2.38 -4.30 5.72
CA ASN A 95 -1.84 -3.75 6.95
C ASN A 95 -2.23 -4.57 8.19
N SER A 96 -3.43 -5.14 8.23
CA SER A 96 -3.89 -6.00 9.35
C SER A 96 -3.33 -7.43 9.28
N GLY A 97 -2.84 -7.87 8.13
CA GLY A 97 -2.44 -9.27 7.86
C GLY A 97 -3.56 -10.13 7.29
N GLY A 98 -4.79 -9.63 7.23
CA GLY A 98 -5.95 -10.36 6.69
C GLY A 98 -5.79 -10.72 5.21
N LEU A 99 -5.05 -9.92 4.42
CA LEU A 99 -4.75 -10.27 3.03
C LEU A 99 -3.83 -11.48 2.93
N HIS A 100 -2.84 -11.60 3.83
CA HIS A 100 -1.98 -12.78 3.91
C HIS A 100 -2.80 -14.04 4.23
N GLU A 101 -3.70 -13.93 5.20
CA GLU A 101 -4.61 -15.02 5.57
C GLU A 101 -5.51 -15.43 4.39
N ALA A 102 -6.15 -14.48 3.70
CA ALA A 102 -6.98 -14.74 2.52
C ALA A 102 -6.20 -15.41 1.38
N LEU A 103 -4.91 -15.08 1.25
CA LEU A 103 -3.99 -15.70 0.31
C LEU A 103 -3.38 -17.00 0.82
N GLY A 104 -3.70 -17.46 2.06
CA GLY A 104 -3.12 -18.66 2.67
C GLY A 104 -1.62 -18.56 2.90
N MET A 105 -1.12 -17.36 3.17
CA MET A 105 0.27 -17.05 3.46
C MET A 105 0.48 -16.91 4.97
N ASP A 106 1.72 -17.06 5.41
CA ASP A 106 2.09 -16.75 6.79
C ASP A 106 1.80 -15.28 7.13
N ALA A 107 1.52 -15.03 8.41
CA ALA A 107 1.32 -13.67 8.89
C ALA A 107 2.54 -12.77 8.55
N PRO A 108 2.32 -11.50 8.20
CA PRO A 108 3.41 -10.61 7.86
C PRO A 108 4.34 -10.38 9.05
N ASP A 109 5.64 -10.26 8.78
CA ASP A 109 6.62 -9.88 9.80
C ASP A 109 6.34 -8.44 10.28
N ARG A 110 5.97 -8.32 11.55
CA ARG A 110 5.68 -7.06 12.24
C ARG A 110 6.78 -6.65 13.20
N THR A 111 7.98 -7.23 13.07
CA THR A 111 9.12 -6.83 13.87
C THR A 111 9.42 -5.35 13.64
N PRO A 112 9.43 -4.52 14.68
CA PRO A 112 9.77 -3.11 14.56
C PRO A 112 11.12 -2.92 13.87
N PRO A 113 11.23 -2.05 12.85
CA PRO A 113 12.50 -1.75 12.23
C PRO A 113 13.39 -0.94 13.18
N GLU A 114 14.69 -1.17 13.13
CA GLU A 114 15.66 -0.26 13.69
C GLU A 114 15.75 0.98 12.80
N ILE A 115 15.41 2.15 13.36
CA ILE A 115 15.48 3.45 12.69
C ILE A 115 16.35 4.36 13.56
N GLU A 116 17.32 5.02 12.94
CA GLU A 116 18.15 6.03 13.61
C GLU A 116 17.63 7.43 13.23
N ILE A 117 17.31 8.25 14.23
CA ILE A 117 16.88 9.63 14.03
C ILE A 117 17.82 10.54 14.82
N SER A 118 18.40 11.55 14.17
CA SER A 118 19.23 12.55 14.84
C SER A 118 18.42 13.38 15.84
N ASP A 119 19.09 13.98 16.81
CA ASP A 119 18.44 14.85 17.81
C ASP A 119 17.67 15.99 17.16
N ALA A 120 18.23 16.60 16.12
CA ALA A 120 17.60 17.69 15.38
C ALA A 120 16.32 17.23 14.66
N ALA A 121 16.35 16.07 14.00
CA ALA A 121 15.16 15.52 13.33
C ALA A 121 14.09 15.10 14.36
N ALA A 122 14.48 14.49 15.47
CA ALA A 122 13.57 14.11 16.54
C ALA A 122 12.91 15.34 17.20
N GLU A 123 13.64 16.45 17.38
CA GLU A 123 13.10 17.69 17.91
C GLU A 123 12.02 18.26 16.97
N VAL A 124 12.26 18.29 15.66
CA VAL A 124 11.27 18.74 14.67
C VAL A 124 10.00 17.90 14.75
N MET A 125 10.14 16.56 14.82
CA MET A 125 8.99 15.65 14.93
C MET A 125 8.22 15.86 16.24
N ARG A 126 8.90 15.99 17.38
CA ARG A 126 8.24 16.29 18.67
C ARG A 126 7.53 17.63 18.65
N ASN A 127 8.13 18.66 18.07
CA ASN A 127 7.52 19.98 17.93
C ASN A 127 6.26 19.92 17.05
N ALA A 128 6.29 19.15 15.96
CA ALA A 128 5.14 18.93 15.09
C ALA A 128 3.98 18.20 15.81
N LEU A 129 4.28 17.31 16.76
CA LEU A 129 3.28 16.63 17.59
C LEU A 129 2.77 17.50 18.75
N SER A 130 3.49 18.55 19.10
CA SER A 130 3.14 19.42 20.25
C SER A 130 1.81 20.11 19.99
N GLY A 131 0.88 19.98 20.94
CA GLY A 131 -0.46 20.54 20.83
C GLY A 131 -1.42 19.77 19.92
N GLN A 132 -1.05 18.58 19.44
CA GLN A 132 -1.88 17.73 18.59
C GLN A 132 -2.17 16.37 19.28
N PRO A 133 -3.05 16.33 20.29
CA PRO A 133 -3.35 15.09 21.02
C PRO A 133 -3.97 14.03 20.09
N GLY A 134 -3.48 12.78 20.20
CA GLY A 134 -3.96 11.67 19.38
C GLY A 134 -3.32 11.54 18.00
N MET A 135 -2.43 12.48 17.63
CA MET A 135 -1.65 12.38 16.39
C MET A 135 -0.34 11.66 16.64
N ALA A 136 0.14 10.95 15.63
CA ALA A 136 1.42 10.27 15.61
C ALA A 136 2.17 10.61 14.31
N VAL A 137 3.47 10.34 14.30
CA VAL A 137 4.29 10.43 13.08
C VAL A 137 4.15 9.13 12.32
N HIS A 138 3.68 9.21 11.08
CA HIS A 138 3.63 8.09 10.15
C HIS A 138 4.78 8.19 9.16
N LEU A 139 5.43 7.05 8.88
CA LEU A 139 6.38 6.90 7.78
C LEU A 139 5.85 5.89 6.79
N SER A 140 5.67 6.31 5.55
CA SER A 140 5.37 5.41 4.43
C SER A 140 6.51 5.39 3.41
N ILE A 141 6.80 4.19 2.86
CA ILE A 141 7.81 3.97 1.83
C ILE A 141 7.15 3.24 0.67
N ASP A 142 6.98 3.94 -0.44
CA ASP A 142 6.27 3.42 -1.61
C ASP A 142 7.09 2.38 -2.42
N GLY A 143 6.52 1.90 -3.53
CA GLY A 143 7.17 0.97 -4.45
C GLY A 143 8.37 1.56 -5.20
N ARG A 144 8.50 2.89 -5.23
CA ARG A 144 9.61 3.63 -5.84
C ARG A 144 10.64 4.08 -4.80
N TRP A 145 10.54 3.59 -3.55
CA TRP A 145 11.39 3.96 -2.43
C TRP A 145 11.31 5.45 -2.05
N GLN A 146 10.19 6.10 -2.36
CA GLN A 146 9.93 7.45 -1.89
C GLN A 146 9.44 7.38 -0.44
N HIS A 147 10.07 8.19 0.41
CA HIS A 147 9.76 8.27 1.84
C HIS A 147 8.84 9.46 2.08
N ASN A 148 7.76 9.24 2.80
CA ASN A 148 6.82 10.29 3.17
C ASN A 148 6.56 10.25 4.68
N PHE A 149 6.85 11.37 5.36
CA PHE A 149 6.45 11.59 6.75
C PHE A 149 5.15 12.39 6.80
N ALA A 150 4.19 11.93 7.58
CA ALA A 150 2.91 12.59 7.77
C ALA A 150 2.49 12.54 9.25
N LEU A 151 1.65 13.49 9.67
CA LEU A 151 0.96 13.41 10.96
C LEU A 151 -0.45 12.87 10.73
N GLY A 152 -0.86 11.93 11.56
CA GLY A 152 -2.18 11.32 11.51
C GLY A 152 -2.52 10.59 12.80
N PRO A 153 -3.81 10.26 13.01
CA PRO A 153 -4.20 9.39 14.12
C PRO A 153 -3.67 7.97 13.91
N ALA A 154 -3.39 7.26 14.99
CA ALA A 154 -3.05 5.84 14.92
C ALA A 154 -4.29 5.02 14.50
N GLU A 155 -4.15 4.11 13.56
CA GLU A 155 -5.22 3.21 13.08
C GLU A 155 -5.25 1.88 13.85
N GLY A 156 -4.22 1.60 14.68
CA GLY A 156 -4.14 0.47 15.60
C GLY A 156 -3.56 -0.82 15.02
N HIS A 157 -3.19 -0.81 13.75
CA HIS A 157 -2.60 -1.97 13.06
C HIS A 157 -1.18 -1.71 12.54
N GLU A 158 -0.61 -0.56 12.86
CA GLU A 158 0.74 -0.18 12.41
C GLU A 158 1.83 -0.93 13.19
N VAL A 159 2.99 -1.03 12.57
CA VAL A 159 4.23 -1.39 13.23
C VAL A 159 4.79 -0.14 13.89
N LYS A 160 5.17 -0.23 15.16
CA LYS A 160 5.65 0.89 15.98
C LYS A 160 7.15 0.83 16.14
N ALA A 161 7.87 1.80 15.60
CA ALA A 161 9.29 1.98 15.84
C ALA A 161 9.52 3.14 16.81
N ALA A 162 10.18 2.87 17.95
CA ALA A 162 10.55 3.88 18.91
C ALA A 162 12.04 4.25 18.72
N CYS A 163 12.30 5.52 18.41
CA CYS A 163 13.66 6.01 18.20
C CYS A 163 13.79 7.45 18.68
N ASN A 164 14.83 7.72 19.45
CA ASN A 164 15.18 9.03 19.99
C ASN A 164 13.99 9.80 20.62
N GLY A 165 13.14 9.08 21.39
CA GLY A 165 11.97 9.66 22.06
C GLY A 165 10.79 10.03 21.13
N VAL A 166 10.81 9.56 19.89
CA VAL A 166 9.69 9.65 18.95
C VAL A 166 9.19 8.24 18.62
N GLU A 167 7.85 8.05 18.63
CA GLU A 167 7.22 6.86 18.10
C GLU A 167 6.84 7.13 16.63
N ILE A 168 7.30 6.27 15.73
CA ILE A 168 6.95 6.29 14.31
C ILE A 168 6.06 5.10 14.00
N LEU A 169 4.94 5.37 13.35
CA LEU A 169 3.99 4.38 12.89
C LEU A 169 4.24 4.07 11.41
N LEU A 170 4.33 2.78 11.07
CA LEU A 170 4.58 2.31 9.72
C LEU A 170 3.54 1.26 9.33
N ASP A 171 3.10 1.27 8.08
CA ASP A 171 2.47 0.09 7.51
C ASP A 171 3.49 -1.07 7.41
N VAL A 172 2.99 -2.30 7.26
CA VAL A 172 3.83 -3.50 7.25
C VAL A 172 4.88 -3.47 6.14
N GLY A 173 4.51 -3.02 4.94
CA GLY A 173 5.45 -2.94 3.81
C GLY A 173 6.53 -1.89 4.01
N SER A 174 6.18 -0.75 4.61
CA SER A 174 7.13 0.30 4.98
C SER A 174 8.06 -0.13 6.10
N ALA A 175 7.56 -0.87 7.10
CA ALA A 175 8.37 -1.39 8.19
C ALA A 175 9.49 -2.32 7.69
N GLN A 176 9.19 -3.20 6.75
CA GLN A 176 10.19 -4.09 6.14
C GLN A 176 11.27 -3.31 5.37
N LYS A 177 10.87 -2.23 4.67
CA LYS A 177 11.76 -1.37 3.90
C LYS A 177 12.58 -0.41 4.77
N ALA A 178 12.12 -0.09 5.98
CA ALA A 178 12.72 0.91 6.86
C ALA A 178 13.86 0.37 7.76
N ARG A 179 14.23 -0.90 7.65
CA ARG A 179 15.29 -1.49 8.50
C ARG A 179 16.63 -0.80 8.26
N GLY A 180 17.23 -0.25 9.33
CA GLY A 180 18.48 0.48 9.25
C GLY A 180 18.38 1.88 8.63
N LEU A 181 17.15 2.40 8.47
CA LEU A 181 16.89 3.74 7.97
C LEU A 181 17.53 4.78 8.89
N LYS A 182 18.15 5.81 8.30
CA LYS A 182 18.70 6.96 9.04
C LYS A 182 18.01 8.24 8.57
N VAL A 183 17.58 9.04 9.54
CA VAL A 183 16.92 10.33 9.30
C VAL A 183 17.70 11.42 10.01
N ASP A 184 18.16 12.41 9.25
CA ASP A 184 18.88 13.56 9.75
C ASP A 184 18.26 14.85 9.22
N MET A 185 18.67 15.99 9.78
CA MET A 185 18.32 17.32 9.29
C MET A 185 19.44 17.88 8.44
N VAL A 186 19.10 18.43 7.28
CA VAL A 186 20.04 19.12 6.41
C VAL A 186 19.52 20.49 6.02
N GLU A 187 20.45 21.44 5.93
CA GLU A 187 20.19 22.75 5.35
C GLU A 187 20.48 22.68 3.85
N THR A 188 19.50 23.05 3.06
CA THR A 188 19.60 23.14 1.60
C THR A 188 19.34 24.59 1.15
N LEU A 189 19.61 24.89 -0.11
CA LEU A 189 19.28 26.20 -0.71
C LEU A 189 17.77 26.52 -0.69
N GLN A 190 16.91 25.50 -0.48
CA GLN A 190 15.47 25.63 -0.43
C GLN A 190 14.92 25.65 1.01
N GLY A 191 15.80 25.58 2.02
CA GLY A 191 15.46 25.54 3.43
C GLY A 191 15.93 24.28 4.13
N THR A 192 15.51 24.11 5.38
CA THR A 192 15.85 22.93 6.19
C THR A 192 14.87 21.78 5.89
N GLY A 193 15.39 20.58 5.70
CA GLY A 193 14.58 19.39 5.40
C GLY A 193 15.19 18.12 5.99
N PHE A 194 14.46 16.99 5.87
CA PHE A 194 14.96 15.69 6.25
C PHE A 194 15.90 15.13 5.17
N GLU A 195 17.09 14.71 5.55
CA GLU A 195 17.93 13.79 4.78
C GLU A 195 17.63 12.37 5.21
N ILE A 196 17.24 11.51 4.25
CA ILE A 196 16.88 10.13 4.54
C ILE A 196 17.86 9.21 3.81
N LYS A 197 18.56 8.35 4.58
CA LYS A 197 19.46 7.32 4.05
C LYS A 197 18.83 5.96 4.34
N ASN A 198 18.38 5.28 3.30
CA ASN A 198 17.79 3.96 3.40
C ASN A 198 18.72 2.91 2.75
N PRO A 199 19.35 2.02 3.55
CA PRO A 199 20.28 1.03 3.04
C PRO A 199 19.62 -0.05 2.16
N ASN A 200 18.28 -0.19 2.24
CA ASN A 200 17.54 -1.17 1.48
C ASN A 200 17.07 -0.64 0.12
N ALA A 201 17.11 0.69 -0.09
CA ALA A 201 16.75 1.27 -1.38
C ALA A 201 17.73 0.79 -2.46
N PRO A 202 17.26 0.41 -3.66
CA PRO A 202 18.14 0.09 -4.77
C PRO A 202 19.10 1.26 -4.99
N SER A 203 20.40 0.98 -5.09
CA SER A 203 21.37 1.99 -5.50
C SER A 203 20.86 2.60 -6.81
N ALA A 204 20.69 3.91 -6.86
CA ALA A 204 20.47 4.59 -8.12
C ALA A 204 21.61 4.16 -9.04
N GLY A 205 21.30 3.38 -10.09
CA GLY A 205 22.31 2.86 -10.98
C GLY A 205 23.16 4.03 -11.47
N VAL A 206 24.44 3.95 -11.21
CA VAL A 206 25.42 4.80 -11.90
C VAL A 206 25.36 4.29 -13.34
N GLU A 207 24.56 4.95 -14.18
CA GLU A 207 24.67 4.80 -15.61
C GLU A 207 26.10 5.20 -15.99
N ALA A 208 26.89 4.20 -16.42
CA ALA A 208 28.23 4.37 -16.96
C ALA A 208 28.14 4.78 -18.43
#